data_9bd6286cbc893123bd64cca2c5d349d2
#
_entry.id   9bd6286cbc893123bd64cca2c5d349d2
#
_cell.length_a   1.000
_cell.length_b   1.000
_cell.length_c   1.000
_cell.angle_alpha   90.00
_cell.angle_beta   90.00
_cell.angle_gamma   90.00
#
_symmetry.space_group_name_H-M   'P 1'
#
loop_
_entity.id
_entity.type
_entity.pdbx_description
1 polymer ?
#
loop_
_entity_poly.entity_id
_entity_poly.type
_entity_poly.pdbx_seq_one_letter_code
_entity_poly.pdbx_strand_id
1 'polypeptide(L)'
;RLTPEEFEIMKTHTVIGAAMLKHLTAYQDEAIVKIAYQICRWHHERYDGNGYPDGLKGEDIPIAAQVVSIVDVYDALVSPRVYKKAFPHEQAMHMIMNGECGVFNPLLLECLKEIQDQIRAHDVTPQEN
;
A
#
# COMPACT_ATOMS: atom_id res chain seq x y z
N ARG A 1 -17.33 -5.92 -4.12
CA ARG A 1 -16.51 -6.83 -3.35
C ARG A 1 -16.06 -7.99 -4.24
N LEU A 2 -14.77 -8.34 -4.18
CA LEU A 2 -14.22 -9.38 -5.05
C LEU A 2 -14.69 -10.77 -4.63
N THR A 3 -14.88 -11.64 -5.63
CA THR A 3 -15.09 -13.07 -5.35
C THR A 3 -13.78 -13.70 -4.90
N PRO A 4 -13.80 -14.89 -4.27
CA PRO A 4 -12.56 -15.59 -3.94
C PRO A 4 -11.65 -15.82 -5.15
N GLU A 5 -12.23 -16.13 -6.30
CA GLU A 5 -11.47 -16.33 -7.54
C GLU A 5 -10.83 -15.04 -8.02
N GLU A 6 -11.58 -13.93 -7.98
CA GLU A 6 -11.04 -12.61 -8.35
C GLU A 6 -9.94 -12.17 -7.40
N PHE A 7 -10.07 -12.49 -6.11
CA PHE A 7 -9.06 -12.16 -5.12
C PHE A 7 -7.76 -12.92 -5.39
N GLU A 8 -7.85 -14.20 -5.77
CA GLU A 8 -6.67 -14.98 -6.12
C GLU A 8 -5.96 -14.41 -7.35
N ILE A 9 -6.72 -13.97 -8.35
CA ILE A 9 -6.15 -13.30 -9.53
C ILE A 9 -5.45 -12.00 -9.11
N MET A 10 -6.08 -11.22 -8.25
CA MET A 10 -5.49 -9.97 -7.75
C MET A 10 -4.15 -10.23 -7.06
N LYS A 11 -4.05 -11.30 -6.25
CA LYS A 11 -2.81 -11.65 -5.57
C LYS A 11 -1.69 -11.97 -6.55
N THR A 12 -2.01 -12.55 -7.70
CA THR A 12 -0.97 -12.91 -8.68
C THR A 12 -0.29 -11.68 -9.28
N HIS A 13 -0.95 -10.52 -9.29
CA HIS A 13 -0.35 -9.31 -9.87
C HIS A 13 0.93 -8.89 -9.14
N THR A 14 1.01 -9.10 -7.84
CA THR A 14 2.23 -8.77 -7.09
C THR A 14 3.38 -9.65 -7.52
N VAL A 15 3.13 -10.93 -7.72
CA VAL A 15 4.13 -11.90 -8.13
C VAL A 15 4.56 -11.65 -9.58
N ILE A 16 3.60 -11.35 -10.46
CA ILE A 16 3.90 -11.07 -11.87
C ILE A 16 4.77 -9.82 -12.00
N GLY A 17 4.42 -8.74 -11.30
CA GLY A 17 5.21 -7.52 -11.32
C GLY A 17 6.63 -7.74 -10.82
N ALA A 18 6.77 -8.48 -9.74
CA ALA A 18 8.08 -8.84 -9.20
C ALA A 18 8.89 -9.69 -10.19
N ALA A 19 8.23 -10.65 -10.85
CA ALA A 19 8.90 -11.50 -11.84
C ALA A 19 9.40 -10.68 -13.02
N MET A 20 8.62 -9.72 -13.50
CA MET A 20 9.06 -8.84 -14.59
C MET A 20 10.31 -8.07 -14.21
N LEU A 21 10.36 -7.52 -13.00
CA LEU A 21 11.55 -6.81 -12.54
C LEU A 21 12.75 -7.74 -12.41
N LYS A 22 12.52 -8.96 -11.96
CA LYS A 22 13.60 -9.94 -11.84
C LYS A 22 14.20 -10.32 -13.18
N HIS A 23 13.42 -10.27 -14.26
CA HIS A 23 13.89 -10.54 -15.61
C HIS A 23 14.76 -9.42 -16.19
N LEU A 24 14.77 -8.25 -15.59
CA LEU A 24 15.62 -7.14 -16.01
C LEU A 24 17.05 -7.37 -15.50
N THR A 25 17.68 -8.45 -15.96
CA THR A 25 18.97 -8.90 -15.43
C THR A 25 20.07 -7.86 -15.54
N ALA A 26 20.05 -7.04 -16.60
CA ALA A 26 21.04 -5.98 -16.79
C ALA A 26 20.96 -4.90 -15.71
N TYR A 27 19.85 -4.81 -14.99
CA TYR A 27 19.60 -3.75 -14.01
C TYR A 27 19.46 -4.26 -12.59
N GLN A 28 19.65 -5.56 -12.35
CA GLN A 28 19.38 -6.14 -11.01
C GLN A 28 20.28 -5.60 -9.90
N ASP A 29 21.46 -5.11 -10.26
CA ASP A 29 22.37 -4.54 -9.25
C ASP A 29 22.03 -3.10 -8.89
N GLU A 30 21.09 -2.48 -9.58
CA GLU A 30 20.69 -1.12 -9.28
C GLU A 30 19.77 -1.10 -8.07
N ALA A 31 20.06 -0.20 -7.12
CA ALA A 31 19.27 -0.09 -5.89
C ALA A 31 17.79 0.15 -6.18
N ILE A 32 17.49 0.97 -7.19
CA ILE A 32 16.09 1.29 -7.51
C ILE A 32 15.32 0.06 -8.01
N VAL A 33 15.98 -0.82 -8.75
CA VAL A 33 15.32 -2.05 -9.23
C VAL A 33 15.03 -2.98 -8.06
N LYS A 34 15.96 -3.08 -7.11
CA LYS A 34 15.75 -3.89 -5.90
C LYS A 34 14.58 -3.36 -5.07
N ILE A 35 14.52 -2.04 -4.89
CA ILE A 35 13.42 -1.40 -4.16
C ILE A 35 12.10 -1.61 -4.90
N ALA A 36 12.09 -1.43 -6.22
CA ALA A 36 10.90 -1.65 -7.03
C ALA A 36 10.39 -3.09 -6.91
N TYR A 37 11.30 -4.07 -6.91
CA TYR A 37 10.92 -5.47 -6.70
C TYR A 37 10.24 -5.66 -5.34
N GLN A 38 10.83 -5.10 -4.28
CA GLN A 38 10.28 -5.21 -2.93
C GLN A 38 8.87 -4.62 -2.86
N ILE A 39 8.66 -3.48 -3.48
CA ILE A 39 7.36 -2.81 -3.48
C ILE A 39 6.35 -3.64 -4.27
N CYS A 40 6.69 -4.04 -5.49
CA CYS A 40 5.78 -4.82 -6.34
C CYS A 40 5.34 -6.10 -5.66
N ARG A 41 6.27 -6.81 -5.03
CA ARG A 41 5.94 -8.10 -4.45
C ARG A 41 5.23 -7.98 -3.11
N TRP A 42 5.62 -7.02 -2.25
CA TRP A 42 5.25 -7.06 -0.84
C TRP A 42 4.41 -5.88 -0.34
N HIS A 43 3.94 -4.99 -1.20
CA HIS A 43 3.14 -3.86 -0.71
C HIS A 43 1.73 -4.27 -0.26
N HIS A 44 1.29 -5.49 -0.55
CA HIS A 44 0.03 -6.03 0.00
C HIS A 44 0.24 -6.95 1.20
N GLU A 45 1.47 -7.09 1.65
CA GLU A 45 1.73 -7.75 2.93
C GLU A 45 1.22 -6.87 4.06
N ARG A 46 0.86 -7.49 5.16
CA ARG A 46 0.35 -6.77 6.33
C ARG A 46 1.21 -7.07 7.55
N TYR A 47 1.35 -6.07 8.41
CA TYR A 47 2.26 -6.13 9.55
C TYR A 47 1.97 -7.31 10.49
N ASP A 48 0.71 -7.74 10.56
CA ASP A 48 0.28 -8.88 11.38
C ASP A 48 0.43 -10.24 10.68
N GLY A 49 0.94 -10.26 9.46
CA GLY A 49 1.15 -11.49 8.70
C GLY A 49 -0.06 -11.96 7.90
N ASN A 50 -1.15 -11.21 7.89
CA ASN A 50 -2.37 -11.60 7.20
C ASN A 50 -2.47 -11.10 5.76
N GLY A 51 -1.38 -10.55 5.23
CA GLY A 51 -1.34 -10.09 3.85
C GLY A 51 -0.93 -11.16 2.88
N TYR A 52 -0.50 -10.74 1.69
CA TYR A 52 -0.10 -11.64 0.61
C TYR A 52 0.98 -10.96 -0.23
N PRO A 53 1.75 -11.69 -1.08
CA PRO A 53 1.61 -13.12 -1.44
C PRO A 53 2.29 -14.09 -0.50
N ASP A 54 3.22 -13.63 0.33
CA ASP A 54 4.07 -14.53 1.11
C ASP A 54 3.67 -14.64 2.60
N GLY A 55 2.81 -13.75 3.07
CA GLY A 55 2.42 -13.73 4.48
C GLY A 55 3.52 -13.27 5.41
N LEU A 56 4.35 -12.35 4.96
CA LEU A 56 5.42 -11.79 5.77
C LEU A 56 4.84 -11.02 6.94
N LYS A 57 5.56 -11.00 8.06
CA LYS A 57 5.08 -10.40 9.29
C LYS A 57 6.11 -9.42 9.83
N GLY A 58 5.62 -8.29 10.34
CA GLY A 58 6.43 -7.33 11.05
C GLY A 58 7.56 -6.80 10.18
N GLU A 59 8.74 -6.79 10.73
CA GLU A 59 9.92 -6.23 10.08
C GLU A 59 10.49 -7.12 8.97
N ASP A 60 9.93 -8.31 8.78
CA ASP A 60 10.28 -9.13 7.62
C ASP A 60 9.77 -8.49 6.32
N ILE A 61 8.81 -7.57 6.42
CA ILE A 61 8.34 -6.81 5.27
C ILE A 61 9.32 -5.64 5.05
N PRO A 62 9.91 -5.51 3.84
CA PRO A 62 10.80 -4.37 3.58
C PRO A 62 10.11 -3.04 3.83
N ILE A 63 10.83 -2.09 4.41
CA ILE A 63 10.24 -0.81 4.83
C ILE A 63 9.63 -0.06 3.64
N ALA A 64 10.24 -0.12 2.46
CA ALA A 64 9.69 0.54 1.27
C ALA A 64 8.31 -0.02 0.93
N ALA A 65 8.12 -1.33 1.06
CA ALA A 65 6.82 -1.97 0.83
C ALA A 65 5.81 -1.56 1.89
N GLN A 66 6.24 -1.44 3.14
CA GLN A 66 5.35 -0.98 4.21
C GLN A 66 4.86 0.44 3.97
N VAL A 67 5.73 1.33 3.53
CA VAL A 67 5.37 2.72 3.24
C VAL A 67 4.36 2.79 2.09
N VAL A 68 4.63 2.09 1.00
CA VAL A 68 3.70 2.07 -0.14
C VAL A 68 2.35 1.46 0.26
N SER A 69 2.38 0.43 1.10
CA SER A 69 1.16 -0.21 1.58
C SER A 69 0.23 0.79 2.28
N ILE A 70 0.77 1.58 3.21
CA ILE A 70 -0.05 2.52 3.97
C ILE A 70 -0.52 3.68 3.09
N VAL A 71 0.31 4.14 2.17
CA VAL A 71 -0.05 5.21 1.22
C VAL A 71 -1.14 4.73 0.27
N ASP A 72 -1.03 3.51 -0.24
CA ASP A 72 -2.04 2.91 -1.11
C ASP A 72 -3.40 2.83 -0.42
N VAL A 73 -3.41 2.43 0.84
CA VAL A 73 -4.65 2.35 1.61
C VAL A 73 -5.26 3.73 1.78
N TYR A 74 -4.45 4.72 2.14
CA TYR A 74 -4.94 6.09 2.26
C TYR A 74 -5.54 6.58 0.94
N ASP A 75 -4.79 6.41 -0.16
CA ASP A 75 -5.25 6.84 -1.48
C ASP A 75 -6.57 6.17 -1.87
N ALA A 76 -6.68 4.87 -1.61
CA ALA A 76 -7.90 4.13 -1.92
C ALA A 76 -9.10 4.64 -1.12
N LEU A 77 -8.88 5.12 0.10
CA LEU A 77 -9.97 5.64 0.93
C LEU A 77 -10.43 7.01 0.48
N VAL A 78 -9.52 7.90 0.14
CA VAL A 78 -9.86 9.29 -0.19
C VAL A 78 -10.19 9.50 -1.67
N SER A 79 -9.94 8.50 -2.52
CA SER A 79 -10.22 8.59 -3.95
C SER A 79 -11.56 7.93 -4.28
N PRO A 80 -12.40 8.56 -5.10
CA PRO A 80 -13.67 7.94 -5.50
C PRO A 80 -13.43 6.77 -6.44
N ARG A 81 -14.23 5.73 -6.27
CA ARG A 81 -14.20 4.56 -7.14
C ARG A 81 -15.58 4.39 -7.77
N VAL A 82 -15.66 3.56 -8.80
CA VAL A 82 -16.93 3.31 -9.51
C VAL A 82 -18.02 2.83 -8.56
N TYR A 83 -17.64 2.06 -7.55
CA TYR A 83 -18.57 1.40 -6.64
C TYR A 83 -18.53 1.96 -5.21
N LYS A 84 -17.79 3.07 -4.96
CA LYS A 84 -17.78 3.67 -3.63
C LYS A 84 -17.42 5.15 -3.68
N LYS A 85 -17.90 5.89 -2.71
CA LYS A 85 -17.56 7.30 -2.54
C LYS A 85 -16.24 7.44 -1.80
N ALA A 86 -15.56 8.56 -2.04
CA ALA A 86 -14.37 8.92 -1.28
C ALA A 86 -14.73 9.24 0.17
N PHE A 87 -13.87 8.81 1.10
CA PHE A 87 -14.00 9.22 2.49
C PHE A 87 -13.29 10.55 2.71
N PRO A 88 -13.79 11.43 3.59
CA PRO A 88 -13.04 12.61 3.99
C PRO A 88 -11.71 12.23 4.64
N HIS A 89 -10.75 13.14 4.58
CA HIS A 89 -9.42 12.91 5.15
C HIS A 89 -9.49 12.45 6.62
N GLU A 90 -10.26 13.15 7.46
CA GLU A 90 -10.35 12.81 8.88
C GLU A 90 -10.87 11.40 9.10
N GLN A 91 -11.87 11.00 8.32
CA GLN A 91 -12.41 9.65 8.43
C GLN A 91 -11.42 8.60 7.96
N ALA A 92 -10.73 8.86 6.85
CA ALA A 92 -9.71 7.94 6.36
C ALA A 92 -8.60 7.75 7.39
N MET A 93 -8.12 8.84 7.99
CA MET A 93 -7.10 8.76 9.04
C MET A 93 -7.59 7.94 10.22
N HIS A 94 -8.83 8.18 10.66
CA HIS A 94 -9.42 7.44 11.78
C HIS A 94 -9.46 5.93 11.49
N MET A 95 -9.88 5.56 10.27
CA MET A 95 -9.97 4.16 9.88
C MET A 95 -8.60 3.48 9.87
N ILE A 96 -7.59 4.17 9.34
CA ILE A 96 -6.22 3.63 9.30
C ILE A 96 -5.65 3.48 10.70
N MET A 97 -5.79 4.52 11.53
CA MET A 97 -5.22 4.53 12.89
C MET A 97 -5.88 3.50 13.80
N ASN A 98 -7.14 3.17 13.55
CA ASN A 98 -7.88 2.19 14.36
C ASN A 98 -7.78 0.75 13.86
N GLY A 99 -7.01 0.51 12.82
CA GLY A 99 -6.83 -0.85 12.30
C GLY A 99 -7.97 -1.39 11.46
N GLU A 100 -8.90 -0.54 11.02
CA GLU A 100 -10.03 -0.99 10.20
C GLU A 100 -9.60 -1.44 8.80
N CYS A 101 -8.45 -0.95 8.34
CA CYS A 101 -7.90 -1.28 7.03
C CYS A 101 -6.75 -2.28 7.12
N GLY A 102 -6.56 -2.88 8.28
CA GLY A 102 -5.47 -3.79 8.55
C GLY A 102 -4.49 -3.22 9.56
N VAL A 103 -3.53 -4.05 9.95
CA VAL A 103 -2.54 -3.67 10.95
C VAL A 103 -1.30 -3.12 10.24
N PHE A 104 -0.85 -1.95 10.65
CA PHE A 104 0.35 -1.31 10.12
C PHE A 104 1.40 -1.16 11.20
N ASN A 105 2.66 -1.00 10.80
CA ASN A 105 3.76 -0.72 11.70
C ASN A 105 3.44 0.55 12.52
N PRO A 106 3.46 0.46 13.86
CA PRO A 106 3.15 1.63 14.69
C PRO A 106 4.01 2.86 14.39
N LEU A 107 5.27 2.65 14.01
CA LEU A 107 6.16 3.75 13.65
C LEU A 107 5.65 4.49 12.41
N LEU A 108 5.13 3.76 11.42
CA LEU A 108 4.58 4.36 10.22
C LEU A 108 3.27 5.09 10.50
N LEU A 109 2.46 4.56 11.40
CA LEU A 109 1.24 5.25 11.82
C LEU A 109 1.56 6.59 12.47
N GLU A 110 2.59 6.62 13.29
CA GLU A 110 3.05 7.85 13.92
C GLU A 110 3.54 8.86 12.89
N CYS A 111 4.32 8.39 11.91
CA CYS A 111 4.79 9.24 10.82
C CYS A 111 3.63 9.82 10.01
N LEU A 112 2.66 8.98 9.68
CA LEU A 112 1.48 9.43 8.92
C LEU A 112 0.71 10.50 9.68
N LYS A 113 0.54 10.32 10.98
CA LYS A 113 -0.13 11.27 11.83
C LYS A 113 0.59 12.63 11.83
N GLU A 114 1.92 12.60 11.86
CA GLU A 114 2.71 13.83 11.90
C GLU A 114 2.66 14.61 10.59
N ILE A 115 2.55 13.92 9.45
CA ILE A 115 2.58 14.58 8.14
C ILE A 115 1.20 14.76 7.53
N GLN A 116 0.13 14.43 8.26
CA GLN A 116 -1.21 14.39 7.69
C GLN A 116 -1.67 15.71 7.08
N ASP A 117 -1.22 16.83 7.63
CA ASP A 117 -1.62 18.14 7.09
C ASP A 117 -1.06 18.37 5.70
N GLN A 118 0.15 17.87 5.41
CA GLN A 118 0.74 17.95 4.10
C GLN A 118 -0.01 17.09 3.09
N ILE A 119 -0.43 15.91 3.52
CA ILE A 119 -1.20 15.00 2.67
C ILE A 119 -2.56 15.62 2.34
N ARG A 120 -3.23 16.20 3.32
CA ARG A 120 -4.52 16.87 3.13
C ARG A 120 -4.41 17.99 2.10
N ALA A 121 -3.33 18.76 2.14
CA ALA A 121 -3.12 19.85 1.19
C ALA A 121 -3.06 19.34 -0.25
N HIS A 122 -2.44 18.19 -0.47
CA HIS A 122 -2.39 17.57 -1.80
C HIS A 122 -3.74 17.08 -2.27
N ASP A 123 -4.56 16.57 -1.35
CA ASP A 123 -5.88 16.05 -1.71
C ASP A 123 -6.85 17.13 -2.16
N VAL A 124 -6.68 18.34 -1.68
CA VAL A 124 -7.59 19.44 -2.00
C VAL A 124 -7.29 20.05 -3.36
N THR A 125 -6.04 20.06 -3.78
CA THR A 125 -5.58 20.78 -4.96
C THR A 125 -6.21 20.34 -6.28
N PRO A 126 -6.41 19.06 -6.56
CA PRO A 126 -6.91 18.63 -7.87
C PRO A 126 -8.40 18.80 -8.09
N GLN A 127 -9.12 19.25 -7.10
CA GLN A 127 -10.59 19.22 -7.18
C GLN A 127 -11.22 20.49 -7.73
N GLU A 128 -10.41 21.42 -8.11
CA GLU A 128 -10.89 22.70 -8.64
C GLU A 128 -11.31 22.62 -10.09
N ASN A 129 -11.07 21.51 -10.73
CA ASN A 129 -11.44 21.30 -12.11
C ASN A 129 -12.64 20.36 -12.20
#